data_4115ef18771e8d5b9c1fcc43e84c618d
#
_entry.id   4115ef18771e8d5b9c1fcc43e84c618d
#
_cell.length_a   1.000
_cell.length_b   1.000
_cell.length_c   1.000
_cell.angle_alpha   90.00
_cell.angle_beta   90.00
_cell.angle_gamma   90.00
#
_symmetry.space_group_name_H-M   'P 1'
#
loop_
_entity.id
_entity.type
_entity.pdbx_description
1 polymer ?
#
loop_
_entity_poly.entity_id
_entity_poly.type
_entity_poly.pdbx_seq_one_letter_code
_entity_poly.pdbx_strand_id
1 'polypeptide(L)'
;MFQMVEALVLVRTGSSETLNLMKTVKEEICKVKGVKEVYGVFGRYDFAVKVEAKTTEELGNLVTDCIRGIHGVVYTETLVIGF
;
A
#
# COMPACT_ATOMS: atom_id res chain seq x y z
N MET A 1 -2.48 -25.85 8.19
CA MET A 1 -2.25 -24.50 8.73
C MET A 1 -2.12 -23.51 7.60
N PHE A 2 -2.87 -22.45 7.66
CA PHE A 2 -2.82 -21.43 6.61
C PHE A 2 -1.75 -20.41 6.93
N GLN A 3 -0.92 -20.14 5.93
CA GLN A 3 0.03 -19.04 6.02
C GLN A 3 -0.47 -17.92 5.14
N MET A 4 -0.49 -16.73 5.70
CA MET A 4 -0.83 -15.55 4.92
C MET A 4 0.39 -15.16 4.09
N VAL A 5 0.11 -14.69 2.88
CA VAL A 5 1.13 -14.07 2.04
C VAL A 5 1.29 -12.64 2.52
N GLU A 6 2.50 -12.25 2.84
CA GLU A 6 2.80 -10.91 3.31
C GLU A 6 3.63 -10.15 2.28
N ALA A 7 3.42 -8.86 2.23
CA ALA A 7 4.18 -8.00 1.33
C ALA A 7 4.34 -6.61 1.92
N LEU A 8 5.34 -5.92 1.41
CA LEU A 8 5.53 -4.51 1.67
C LEU A 8 5.22 -3.78 0.38
N VAL A 9 4.22 -2.91 0.41
CA VAL A 9 3.83 -2.12 -0.77
C VAL A 9 4.37 -0.71 -0.58
N LEU A 10 5.24 -0.31 -1.49
CA LEU A 10 5.80 1.04 -1.50
C LEU A 10 4.93 1.90 -2.39
N VAL A 11 4.48 3.03 -1.88
CA VAL A 11 3.51 3.89 -2.54
C VAL A 11 4.10 5.26 -2.79
N ARG A 12 3.98 5.73 -4.03
CA ARG A 12 4.38 7.08 -4.40
C ARG A 12 3.13 7.89 -4.75
N THR A 13 3.08 9.11 -4.24
CA THR A 13 2.02 10.06 -4.56
C THR A 13 2.55 11.09 -5.55
N GLY A 14 1.65 11.89 -6.13
CA GLY A 14 2.04 12.93 -7.06
C GLY A 14 2.89 14.01 -6.39
N SER A 15 3.84 14.57 -7.14
CA SER A 15 4.79 15.54 -6.59
C SER A 15 4.14 16.86 -6.16
N SER A 16 2.93 17.13 -6.62
CA SER A 16 2.19 18.34 -6.27
C SER A 16 1.28 18.15 -5.06
N GLU A 17 1.32 16.98 -4.43
CA GLU A 17 0.41 16.67 -3.34
C GLU A 17 0.72 17.49 -2.09
N THR A 18 -0.33 18.01 -1.46
CA THR A 18 -0.20 18.76 -0.21
C THR A 18 -0.15 17.80 0.98
N LEU A 19 0.29 18.31 2.13
CA LEU A 19 0.31 17.53 3.36
C LEU A 19 -1.10 17.00 3.72
N ASN A 20 -2.13 17.80 3.48
CA ASN A 20 -3.50 17.39 3.77
C ASN A 20 -3.92 16.22 2.89
N LEU A 21 -3.55 16.26 1.62
CA LEU A 21 -3.86 15.16 0.71
C LEU A 21 -3.07 13.91 1.09
N MET A 22 -1.83 14.07 1.56
CA MET A 22 -1.03 12.95 2.05
C MET A 22 -1.70 12.27 3.23
N LYS A 23 -2.27 13.05 4.15
CA LYS A 23 -3.01 12.49 5.28
C LYS A 23 -4.23 11.71 4.80
N THR A 24 -4.95 12.26 3.81
CA THR A 24 -6.12 11.60 3.23
C THR A 24 -5.74 10.29 2.57
N VAL A 25 -4.64 10.28 1.80
CA VAL A 25 -4.14 9.06 1.17
C VAL A 25 -3.83 8.00 2.23
N LYS A 26 -3.14 8.39 3.28
CA LYS A 26 -2.82 7.46 4.38
C LYS A 26 -4.07 6.87 5.00
N GLU A 27 -5.07 7.71 5.26
CA GLU A 27 -6.34 7.27 5.84
C GLU A 27 -7.04 6.28 4.92
N GLU A 28 -7.06 6.55 3.62
CA GLU A 28 -7.70 5.66 2.66
C GLU A 28 -6.97 4.32 2.56
N ILE A 29 -5.64 4.34 2.60
CA ILE A 29 -4.86 3.11 2.61
C ILE A 29 -5.18 2.29 3.85
N CYS A 30 -5.28 2.93 5.01
CA CYS A 30 -5.58 2.25 6.27
C CYS A 30 -6.93 1.53 6.26
N LYS A 31 -7.86 1.97 5.43
CA LYS A 31 -9.19 1.35 5.33
C LYS A 31 -9.21 0.10 4.49
N VAL A 32 -8.17 -0.15 3.71
CA VAL A 32 -8.14 -1.30 2.81
C VAL A 32 -7.99 -2.59 3.61
N LYS A 33 -8.88 -3.55 3.34
CA LYS A 33 -8.82 -4.85 4.00
C LYS A 33 -7.52 -5.55 3.64
N GLY A 34 -6.80 -6.04 4.63
CA GLY A 34 -5.51 -6.70 4.44
C GLY A 34 -4.33 -5.80 4.76
N VAL A 35 -4.56 -4.50 4.91
CA VAL A 35 -3.51 -3.56 5.31
C VAL A 35 -3.31 -3.68 6.82
N LYS A 36 -2.07 -3.93 7.23
CA LYS A 36 -1.72 -4.10 8.63
C LYS A 36 -1.10 -2.85 9.23
N GLU A 37 -0.19 -2.23 8.50
CA GLU A 37 0.51 -1.04 8.98
C GLU A 37 0.79 -0.12 7.81
N VAL A 38 0.74 1.18 8.07
CA VAL A 38 1.05 2.21 7.07
C VAL A 38 2.04 3.17 7.70
N TYR A 39 3.17 3.34 7.03
CA TYR A 39 4.22 4.26 7.47
C TYR A 39 4.41 5.35 6.43
N GLY A 40 4.48 6.59 6.88
CA GLY A 40 4.99 7.68 6.05
C GLY A 40 6.50 7.58 6.01
N VAL A 41 7.09 7.66 4.83
CA VAL A 41 8.54 7.52 4.66
C VAL A 41 9.07 8.66 3.81
N PHE A 42 10.37 8.87 3.83
CA PHE A 42 11.05 9.83 2.99
C PHE A 42 11.94 9.10 2.01
N GLY A 43 12.10 9.65 0.82
CA GLY A 43 12.93 9.08 -0.20
C GLY A 43 12.16 8.93 -1.50
N ARG A 44 12.35 7.81 -2.18
CA ARG A 44 11.73 7.56 -3.47
C ARG A 44 10.23 7.32 -3.38
N TYR A 45 9.76 6.97 -2.18
CA TYR A 45 8.36 6.65 -1.94
C TYR A 45 7.85 7.48 -0.79
N ASP A 46 6.54 7.60 -0.70
CA ASP A 46 5.88 8.40 0.33
C ASP A 46 5.31 7.54 1.45
N PHE A 47 4.93 6.30 1.14
CA PHE A 47 4.41 5.37 2.14
C PHE A 47 4.99 3.99 1.96
N ALA A 48 5.16 3.31 3.07
CA ALA A 48 5.47 1.88 3.11
C ALA A 48 4.30 1.21 3.82
N VAL A 49 3.65 0.26 3.14
CA VAL A 49 2.42 -0.37 3.61
C VAL A 49 2.63 -1.86 3.79
N LYS A 50 2.44 -2.32 5.01
CA LYS A 50 2.51 -3.76 5.27
C LYS A 50 1.13 -4.36 5.03
N VAL A 51 1.07 -5.35 4.15
CA VAL A 51 -0.19 -5.99 3.78
C VAL A 51 -0.08 -7.51 3.90
N GLU A 52 -1.23 -8.16 4.06
CA GLU A 52 -1.28 -9.61 3.99
C GLU A 52 -2.56 -10.05 3.30
N ALA A 53 -2.50 -11.21 2.67
CA ALA A 53 -3.63 -11.82 1.97
C ALA A 53 -3.49 -13.34 2.06
N LYS A 54 -4.57 -14.05 1.75
CA LYS A 54 -4.56 -15.51 1.79
C LYS A 54 -3.75 -16.10 0.65
N THR A 55 -3.76 -15.45 -0.50
CA THR A 55 -3.07 -15.93 -1.71
C THR A 55 -2.37 -14.78 -2.41
N THR A 56 -1.43 -15.13 -3.28
CA THR A 56 -0.73 -14.15 -4.09
C THR A 56 -1.70 -13.40 -5.02
N GLU A 57 -2.71 -14.10 -5.51
CA GLU A 57 -3.73 -13.50 -6.36
C GLU A 57 -4.53 -12.44 -5.60
N GLU A 58 -4.96 -12.76 -4.38
CA GLU A 58 -5.66 -11.78 -3.54
C GLU A 58 -4.78 -10.58 -3.22
N LEU A 59 -3.49 -10.83 -2.99
CA LEU A 59 -2.53 -9.76 -2.74
C LEU A 59 -2.46 -8.82 -3.94
N GLY A 60 -2.34 -9.38 -5.15
CA GLY A 60 -2.31 -8.60 -6.37
C GLY A 60 -3.58 -7.77 -6.54
N ASN A 61 -4.73 -8.35 -6.29
CA ASN A 61 -6.00 -7.64 -6.39
C ASN A 61 -6.11 -6.51 -5.37
N LEU A 62 -5.64 -6.75 -4.15
CA LEU A 62 -5.63 -5.74 -3.10
C LEU A 62 -4.84 -4.51 -3.56
N VAL A 63 -3.66 -4.73 -4.10
CA VAL A 63 -2.82 -3.62 -4.57
C VAL A 63 -3.45 -2.94 -5.77
N THR A 64 -3.85 -3.72 -6.79
CA THR A 64 -4.34 -3.17 -8.04
C THR A 64 -5.70 -2.50 -7.89
N ASP A 65 -6.63 -3.16 -7.22
CA ASP A 65 -8.01 -2.67 -7.13
C ASP A 65 -8.22 -1.65 -6.03
N CYS A 66 -7.48 -1.76 -4.95
CA CYS A 66 -7.73 -0.93 -3.78
C CYS A 66 -6.69 0.17 -3.60
N ILE A 67 -5.40 -0.19 -3.52
CA ILE A 67 -4.38 0.81 -3.24
C ILE A 67 -4.12 1.71 -4.44
N ARG A 68 -3.94 1.14 -5.62
CA ARG A 68 -3.69 1.93 -6.83
C ARG A 68 -4.89 2.75 -7.26
N GLY A 69 -6.08 2.38 -6.79
CA GLY A 69 -7.30 3.14 -7.08
C GLY A 69 -7.48 4.38 -6.20
N ILE A 70 -6.66 4.56 -5.18
CA ILE A 70 -6.77 5.71 -4.29
C ILE A 70 -6.32 6.98 -5.02
N HIS A 71 -7.13 8.03 -4.94
CA HIS A 71 -6.77 9.31 -5.54
C HIS A 71 -5.48 9.84 -4.92
N GLY A 72 -4.55 10.22 -5.75
CA GLY A 72 -3.25 10.72 -5.32
C GLY A 72 -2.13 9.69 -5.44
N VAL A 73 -2.46 8.40 -5.50
CA VAL A 73 -1.45 7.34 -5.70
C VAL A 73 -1.10 7.28 -7.19
N VAL A 74 0.17 7.47 -7.50
CA VAL A 74 0.63 7.47 -8.90
C VAL A 74 1.50 6.27 -9.24
N TYR A 75 2.07 5.59 -8.24
CA TYR A 75 2.93 4.45 -8.48
C TYR A 75 3.00 3.57 -7.23
N THR A 76 3.05 2.27 -7.43
CA THR A 76 3.25 1.31 -6.33
C THR A 76 4.27 0.28 -6.73
N GLU A 77 5.03 -0.20 -5.75
CA GLU A 77 5.93 -1.33 -5.94
C GLU A 77 5.66 -2.32 -4.82
N THR A 78 5.38 -3.57 -5.18
CA THR A 78 5.06 -4.60 -4.21
C THR A 78 6.25 -5.55 -4.04
N LEU A 79 6.72 -5.66 -2.81
CA LEU A 79 7.80 -6.55 -2.44
C LEU A 79 7.21 -7.67 -1.60
N VAL A 80 7.05 -8.84 -2.20
CA VAL A 80 6.48 -9.98 -1.50
C VAL A 80 7.53 -10.57 -0.56
N ILE A 81 7.13 -10.78 0.69
CA ILE A 81 8.04 -11.32 1.69
C ILE A 81 8.13 -12.82 1.51
N GLY A 82 9.32 -13.30 1.16
CA GLY A 82 9.54 -14.70 0.87
C GLY A 82 10.04 -15.51 2.05
N PHE A 83 10.63 -14.85 3.01
CA PHE A 83 11.12 -15.51 4.22
C PHE A 83 11.43 -14.51 5.31
#